data_eaf2999cf70f0937b1e8bcd600de71d2
#
_entry.id   eaf2999cf70f0937b1e8bcd600de71d2
#
_cell.length_a   1.000
_cell.length_b   1.000
_cell.length_c   1.000
_cell.angle_alpha   90.00
_cell.angle_beta   90.00
_cell.angle_gamma   90.00
#
_symmetry.space_group_name_H-M   'P 1'
#
loop_
_entity.id
_entity.type
_entity.pdbx_description
1 polymer ?
#
loop_
_entity_poly.entity_id
_entity_poly.type
_entity_poly.pdbx_seq_one_letter_code
_entity_poly.pdbx_strand_id
1 'polypeptide(L)'
;MRNLLTLMAVAMILTGCFQTGEAALGPGETLETFYTSLLSGDFEGAESLCDTLGMKEYIGNVRDRWNEADSSVMAIVPAILSETTVSITDIVKNGQERTVFHKLTATDGSVKEKIATLRKEEGEWKIKSITDRH
;
A
#
# COMPACT_ATOMS: atom_id res chain seq x y z
N MET A 1 -18.07 4.75 -42.55
CA MET A 1 -18.49 5.62 -41.46
C MET A 1 -18.95 4.86 -40.25
N ARG A 2 -19.94 4.00 -40.37
CA ARG A 2 -20.40 3.23 -39.22
C ARG A 2 -19.30 2.38 -38.58
N ASN A 3 -18.45 1.82 -39.42
CA ASN A 3 -17.36 0.99 -38.93
C ASN A 3 -16.38 1.79 -38.08
N LEU A 4 -16.15 3.03 -38.45
CA LEU A 4 -15.25 3.89 -37.73
C LEU A 4 -15.81 4.22 -36.33
N LEU A 5 -17.09 4.51 -36.26
CA LEU A 5 -17.76 4.79 -34.98
C LEU A 5 -17.74 3.57 -34.07
N THR A 6 -17.99 2.41 -34.67
CA THR A 6 -17.95 1.16 -33.91
C THR A 6 -16.54 0.92 -33.31
N LEU A 7 -15.54 1.19 -34.14
CA LEU A 7 -14.15 1.01 -33.70
C LEU A 7 -13.83 1.94 -32.53
N MET A 8 -14.27 3.18 -32.61
CA MET A 8 -14.04 4.13 -31.52
C MET A 8 -14.74 3.71 -30.24
N ALA A 9 -15.94 3.20 -30.34
CA ALA A 9 -16.68 2.71 -29.19
C ALA A 9 -15.94 1.58 -28.49
N VAL A 10 -15.39 0.66 -29.26
CA VAL A 10 -14.62 -0.45 -28.71
C VAL A 10 -13.37 0.06 -28.00
N ALA A 11 -12.69 1.02 -28.59
CA ALA A 11 -11.50 1.60 -27.98
C ALA A 11 -11.84 2.27 -26.63
N MET A 12 -12.96 2.95 -26.56
CA MET A 12 -13.38 3.59 -25.32
C MET A 12 -13.71 2.57 -24.24
N ILE A 13 -14.33 1.47 -24.62
CA ILE A 13 -14.67 0.40 -23.69
C ILE A 13 -13.39 -0.19 -23.09
N LEU A 14 -12.40 -0.46 -23.94
CA LEU A 14 -11.12 -1.00 -23.49
C LEU A 14 -10.43 -0.06 -22.51
N THR A 15 -10.44 1.22 -22.82
CA THR A 15 -9.84 2.23 -21.95
C THR A 15 -10.56 2.28 -20.62
N GLY A 16 -11.88 2.26 -20.63
CA GLY A 16 -12.67 2.26 -19.41
C GLY A 16 -12.42 1.05 -18.53
N CYS A 17 -12.37 -0.14 -19.13
CA CYS A 17 -12.08 -1.36 -18.39
C CYS A 17 -10.68 -1.32 -17.76
N PHE A 18 -9.72 -0.81 -18.49
CA PHE A 18 -8.36 -0.70 -18.02
C PHE A 18 -8.27 0.23 -16.81
N GLN A 19 -8.91 1.38 -16.88
CA GLN A 19 -8.93 2.33 -15.78
C GLN A 19 -9.67 1.77 -14.56
N THR A 20 -10.74 1.05 -14.79
CA THR A 20 -11.48 0.39 -13.71
C THR A 20 -10.60 -0.63 -13.00
N GLY A 21 -9.80 -1.38 -13.76
CA GLY A 21 -8.87 -2.33 -13.18
C GLY A 21 -7.83 -1.64 -12.30
N GLU A 22 -7.34 -0.48 -12.73
CA GLU A 22 -6.38 0.30 -11.95
C GLU A 22 -6.98 0.82 -10.65
N ALA A 23 -8.26 1.23 -10.68
CA ALA A 23 -8.93 1.76 -9.51
C ALA A 23 -9.20 0.70 -8.45
N ALA A 24 -9.28 -0.56 -8.84
CA ALA A 24 -9.65 -1.65 -7.94
C ALA A 24 -8.42 -2.46 -7.53
N LEU A 25 -7.59 -1.87 -6.67
CA LEU A 25 -6.45 -2.58 -6.11
C LEU A 25 -6.92 -3.71 -5.20
N GLY A 26 -6.26 -4.85 -5.27
CA GLY A 26 -6.49 -5.95 -4.35
C GLY A 26 -5.89 -5.65 -2.97
N PRO A 27 -6.16 -6.48 -1.96
CA PRO A 27 -5.65 -6.24 -0.62
C PRO A 27 -4.11 -6.27 -0.55
N GLY A 28 -3.47 -7.19 -1.26
CA GLY A 28 -2.01 -7.25 -1.30
C GLY A 28 -1.42 -6.04 -1.99
N GLU A 29 -1.98 -5.64 -3.11
CA GLU A 29 -1.51 -4.47 -3.86
C GLU A 29 -1.71 -3.18 -3.06
N THR A 30 -2.80 -3.07 -2.32
CA THR A 30 -3.05 -1.93 -1.44
C THR A 30 -1.95 -1.83 -0.39
N LEU A 31 -1.58 -2.95 0.21
CA LEU A 31 -0.54 -2.98 1.22
C LEU A 31 0.83 -2.62 0.64
N GLU A 32 1.16 -3.14 -0.53
CA GLU A 32 2.42 -2.82 -1.21
C GLU A 32 2.49 -1.33 -1.54
N THR A 33 1.41 -0.76 -2.04
CA THR A 33 1.33 0.66 -2.36
C THR A 33 1.47 1.51 -1.09
N PHE A 34 0.86 1.08 0.01
CA PHE A 34 0.99 1.73 1.30
C PHE A 34 2.45 1.82 1.74
N TYR A 35 3.17 0.71 1.70
CA TYR A 35 4.58 0.70 2.10
C TYR A 35 5.45 1.54 1.16
N THR A 36 5.19 1.49 -0.14
CA THR A 36 5.91 2.32 -1.11
C THR A 36 5.75 3.80 -0.77
N SER A 37 4.54 4.24 -0.47
CA SER A 37 4.28 5.63 -0.08
C SER A 37 4.94 5.96 1.25
N LEU A 38 4.77 5.11 2.25
CA LEU A 38 5.30 5.33 3.59
C LEU A 38 6.83 5.43 3.58
N LEU A 39 7.49 4.52 2.89
CA LEU A 39 8.94 4.45 2.84
C LEU A 39 9.57 5.54 1.97
N SER A 40 8.79 6.19 1.13
CA SER A 40 9.24 7.34 0.33
C SER A 40 8.93 8.68 0.99
N GLY A 41 8.28 8.65 2.18
CA GLY A 41 7.92 9.88 2.89
C GLY A 41 6.61 10.50 2.44
N ASP A 42 5.85 9.82 1.58
CA ASP A 42 4.54 10.27 1.14
C ASP A 42 3.48 9.81 2.14
N PHE A 43 3.40 10.50 3.28
CA PHE A 43 2.49 10.12 4.36
C PHE A 43 1.02 10.33 3.98
N GLU A 44 0.73 11.34 3.16
CA GLU A 44 -0.64 11.57 2.69
C GLU A 44 -1.11 10.44 1.79
N GLY A 45 -0.24 9.98 0.89
CA GLY A 45 -0.55 8.84 0.04
C GLY A 45 -0.77 7.57 0.85
N ALA A 46 0.06 7.36 1.88
CA ALA A 46 -0.10 6.22 2.77
C ALA A 46 -1.41 6.31 3.55
N GLU A 47 -1.75 7.47 4.09
CA GLU A 47 -2.99 7.68 4.83
C GLU A 47 -4.23 7.41 3.99
N SER A 48 -4.19 7.74 2.71
CA SER A 48 -5.34 7.54 1.82
C SER A 48 -5.70 6.06 1.64
N LEU A 49 -4.77 5.17 1.93
CA LEU A 49 -4.97 3.72 1.82
C LEU A 49 -5.35 3.08 3.15
N CYS A 50 -5.52 3.88 4.20
CA CYS A 50 -5.75 3.40 5.54
C CYS A 50 -7.10 3.84 6.10
N ASP A 51 -7.61 3.04 7.03
CA ASP A 51 -8.66 3.48 7.93
C ASP A 51 -8.02 4.50 8.88
N THR A 52 -8.49 5.73 8.80
CA THR A 52 -7.91 6.85 9.54
C THR A 52 -7.85 6.58 11.05
N LEU A 53 -8.89 5.96 11.60
CA LEU A 53 -8.94 5.68 13.04
C LEU A 53 -7.97 4.58 13.44
N GLY A 54 -7.89 3.51 12.64
CA GLY A 54 -7.06 2.36 12.98
C GLY A 54 -5.58 2.58 12.80
N MET A 55 -5.20 3.44 11.85
CA MET A 55 -3.79 3.60 11.47
C MET A 55 -3.19 4.96 11.82
N LYS A 56 -3.98 5.84 12.44
CA LYS A 56 -3.53 7.19 12.76
C LYS A 56 -2.27 7.21 13.63
N GLU A 57 -2.26 6.40 14.66
CA GLU A 57 -1.12 6.32 15.57
C GLU A 57 0.11 5.74 14.88
N TYR A 58 -0.08 4.70 14.10
CA TYR A 58 1.00 4.05 13.36
C TYR A 58 1.70 5.04 12.42
N ILE A 59 0.92 5.73 11.61
CA ILE A 59 1.46 6.69 10.64
C ILE A 59 2.07 7.89 11.36
N GLY A 60 1.44 8.35 12.42
CA GLY A 60 1.95 9.43 13.25
C GLY A 60 3.32 9.13 13.84
N ASN A 61 3.50 7.90 14.35
CA ASN A 61 4.77 7.47 14.91
C ASN A 61 5.88 7.42 13.85
N VAL A 62 5.55 6.94 12.66
CA VAL A 62 6.53 6.90 11.56
C VAL A 62 6.89 8.32 11.11
N ARG A 63 5.90 9.18 10.99
CA ARG A 63 6.11 10.60 10.61
C ARG A 63 7.00 11.30 11.64
N ASP A 64 6.75 11.07 12.91
CA ASP A 64 7.54 11.69 13.99
C ASP A 64 8.99 11.24 13.92
N ARG A 65 9.23 9.96 13.72
CA ARG A 65 10.59 9.44 13.57
C ARG A 65 11.29 10.00 12.35
N TRP A 66 10.56 10.16 11.27
CA TRP A 66 11.07 10.74 10.04
C TRP A 66 11.50 12.20 10.29
N ASN A 67 10.65 12.96 10.98
CA ASN A 67 10.91 14.38 11.26
C ASN A 67 12.01 14.59 12.30
N GLU A 68 12.19 13.65 13.22
CA GLU A 68 13.23 13.71 14.24
C GLU A 68 14.61 13.36 13.69
N ALA A 69 14.68 12.76 12.51
CA ALA A 69 15.95 12.37 11.94
C ALA A 69 16.81 13.60 11.63
N ASP A 70 18.08 13.50 12.01
CA ASP A 70 19.09 14.50 11.73
C ASP A 70 19.27 14.66 10.22
N SER A 71 19.61 15.85 9.74
CA SER A 71 19.79 16.11 8.31
C SER A 71 20.86 15.22 7.68
N SER A 72 21.90 14.85 8.43
CA SER A 72 22.91 13.92 7.93
C SER A 72 22.34 12.50 7.78
N VAL A 73 21.45 12.12 8.68
CA VAL A 73 20.74 10.82 8.61
C VAL A 73 19.70 10.86 7.50
N MET A 74 19.01 11.99 7.33
CA MET A 74 17.99 12.14 6.26
C MET A 74 18.58 12.00 4.86
N ALA A 75 19.85 12.22 4.67
CA ALA A 75 20.49 12.00 3.38
C ALA A 75 20.61 10.50 3.06
N ILE A 76 20.68 9.66 4.07
CA ILE A 76 20.90 8.22 3.95
C ILE A 76 19.58 7.43 4.06
N VAL A 77 18.68 7.85 4.94
CA VAL A 77 17.43 7.15 5.24
C VAL A 77 16.59 6.86 4.00
N PRO A 78 16.35 7.80 3.07
CA PRO A 78 15.55 7.49 1.88
C PRO A 78 16.17 6.37 1.04
N ALA A 79 17.48 6.32 0.92
CA ALA A 79 18.16 5.26 0.16
C ALA A 79 17.97 3.90 0.84
N ILE A 80 18.10 3.85 2.15
CA ILE A 80 17.91 2.61 2.92
C ILE A 80 16.46 2.14 2.83
N LEU A 81 15.52 3.06 3.01
CA LEU A 81 14.09 2.72 2.98
C LEU A 81 13.62 2.30 1.60
N SER A 82 14.15 2.91 0.54
CA SER A 82 13.77 2.57 -0.82
C SER A 82 14.21 1.14 -1.20
N GLU A 83 15.20 0.60 -0.51
CA GLU A 83 15.69 -0.76 -0.75
C GLU A 83 15.00 -1.79 0.15
N THR A 84 14.10 -1.35 1.04
CA THR A 84 13.31 -2.28 1.84
C THR A 84 12.29 -2.97 0.95
N THR A 85 12.28 -4.29 0.97
CA THR A 85 11.41 -5.09 0.13
C THR A 85 10.22 -5.61 0.94
N VAL A 86 9.03 -5.48 0.36
CA VAL A 86 7.80 -6.02 0.93
C VAL A 86 7.45 -7.31 0.19
N SER A 87 7.27 -8.39 0.92
CA SER A 87 6.94 -9.69 0.34
C SER A 87 5.69 -10.25 1.02
N ILE A 88 4.62 -10.40 0.25
CA ILE A 88 3.38 -10.97 0.77
C ILE A 88 3.50 -12.49 0.75
N THR A 89 3.28 -13.11 1.91
CA THR A 89 3.43 -14.55 2.06
C THR A 89 2.10 -15.29 2.07
N ASP A 90 1.03 -14.65 2.54
CA ASP A 90 -0.28 -15.29 2.55
C ASP A 90 -1.37 -14.24 2.72
N ILE A 91 -2.56 -14.53 2.20
CA ILE A 91 -3.75 -13.70 2.35
C ILE A 91 -4.90 -14.60 2.78
N VAL A 92 -5.45 -14.32 3.96
CA VAL A 92 -6.53 -15.12 4.53
C VAL A 92 -7.81 -14.31 4.51
N LYS A 93 -8.87 -14.92 4.00
CA LYS A 93 -10.18 -14.30 3.91
C LYS A 93 -10.95 -14.50 5.21
N ASN A 94 -11.40 -13.40 5.81
CA ASN A 94 -12.21 -13.38 7.03
C ASN A 94 -13.45 -12.50 6.80
N GLY A 95 -14.48 -13.06 6.18
CA GLY A 95 -15.67 -12.29 5.85
C GLY A 95 -15.35 -11.13 4.93
N GLN A 96 -15.60 -9.90 5.39
CA GLN A 96 -15.32 -8.69 4.63
C GLN A 96 -13.89 -8.18 4.85
N GLU A 97 -13.13 -8.89 5.67
CA GLU A 97 -11.74 -8.51 5.95
C GLU A 97 -10.77 -9.47 5.28
N ARG A 98 -9.55 -9.01 5.14
CA ARG A 98 -8.43 -9.82 4.69
C ARG A 98 -7.30 -9.66 5.67
N THR A 99 -6.72 -10.79 6.06
CA THR A 99 -5.50 -10.80 6.87
C THR A 99 -4.34 -11.07 5.93
N VAL A 100 -3.40 -10.15 5.84
CA VAL A 100 -2.27 -10.22 4.92
C VAL A 100 -1.00 -10.43 5.70
N PHE A 101 -0.44 -11.63 5.60
CA PHE A 101 0.85 -11.96 6.19
C PHE A 101 1.94 -11.52 5.22
N HIS A 102 2.91 -10.80 5.72
CA HIS A 102 3.96 -10.27 4.87
C HIS A 102 5.28 -10.11 5.63
N LYS A 103 6.36 -9.95 4.87
CA LYS A 103 7.70 -9.76 5.40
C LYS A 103 8.27 -8.46 4.87
N LEU A 104 8.95 -7.75 5.74
CA LEU A 104 9.75 -6.59 5.37
C LEU A 104 11.21 -6.99 5.47
N THR A 105 11.91 -6.94 4.34
CA THR A 105 13.33 -7.28 4.29
C THR A 105 14.14 -6.02 4.08
N ALA A 106 15.01 -5.71 5.01
CA ALA A 106 15.88 -4.53 4.92
C ALA A 106 17.15 -4.86 4.13
N THR A 107 17.89 -3.81 3.77
CA THR A 107 19.13 -3.96 2.99
C THR A 107 20.21 -4.79 3.69
N ASP A 108 20.20 -4.79 5.01
CA ASP A 108 21.16 -5.59 5.80
C ASP A 108 20.78 -7.07 5.91
N GLY A 109 19.66 -7.46 5.28
CA GLY A 109 19.16 -8.82 5.30
C GLY A 109 18.22 -9.13 6.46
N SER A 110 18.01 -8.19 7.38
CA SER A 110 17.10 -8.42 8.49
C SER A 110 15.66 -8.50 7.97
N VAL A 111 14.86 -9.39 8.57
CA VAL A 111 13.48 -9.66 8.15
C VAL A 111 12.55 -9.48 9.34
N LYS A 112 11.47 -8.76 9.13
CA LYS A 112 10.39 -8.63 10.11
C LYS A 112 9.12 -9.19 9.52
N GLU A 113 8.46 -10.08 10.25
CA GLU A 113 7.18 -10.63 9.84
C GLU A 113 6.07 -9.78 10.43
N LYS A 114 5.14 -9.39 9.58
CA LYS A 114 4.03 -8.50 9.94
C LYS A 114 2.69 -9.09 9.52
N ILE A 115 1.66 -8.65 10.19
CA ILE A 115 0.28 -9.02 9.88
C ILE A 115 -0.52 -7.74 9.68
N ALA A 116 -1.12 -7.58 8.50
CA ALA A 116 -2.01 -6.45 8.21
C ALA A 116 -3.44 -6.95 8.12
N THR A 117 -4.37 -6.16 8.65
CA THR A 117 -5.80 -6.40 8.48
C THR A 117 -6.36 -5.31 7.61
N LEU A 118 -7.02 -5.69 6.52
CA LEU A 118 -7.66 -4.77 5.60
C LEU A 118 -9.15 -5.05 5.52
N ARG A 119 -9.92 -3.99 5.32
CA ARG A 119 -11.36 -4.09 5.15
C ARG A 119 -11.77 -3.32 3.90
N LYS A 120 -12.74 -3.84 3.18
CA LYS A 120 -13.26 -3.19 1.99
C LYS A 120 -14.29 -2.13 2.40
N GLU A 121 -14.05 -0.89 2.00
CA GLU A 121 -14.92 0.25 2.28
C GLU A 121 -15.17 0.99 0.97
N GLU A 122 -16.44 1.13 0.60
CA GLU A 122 -16.85 1.82 -0.62
C GLU A 122 -16.13 1.33 -1.87
N GLY A 123 -15.94 0.01 -1.94
CA GLY A 123 -15.27 -0.61 -3.09
C GLY A 123 -13.76 -0.61 -3.05
N GLU A 124 -13.16 -0.03 -2.02
CA GLU A 124 -11.71 0.05 -1.87
C GLU A 124 -11.23 -0.65 -0.61
N TRP A 125 -10.08 -1.30 -0.71
CA TRP A 125 -9.45 -1.89 0.46
C TRP A 125 -8.76 -0.82 1.29
N LYS A 126 -9.02 -0.82 2.60
CA LYS A 126 -8.38 0.10 3.54
C LYS A 126 -7.66 -0.70 4.63
N ILE A 127 -6.46 -0.29 4.95
CA ILE A 127 -5.67 -0.93 6.00
C ILE A 127 -6.17 -0.48 7.36
N LYS A 128 -6.57 -1.42 8.20
CA LYS A 128 -7.08 -1.12 9.54
C LYS A 128 -6.01 -1.23 10.60
N SER A 129 -5.09 -2.16 10.45
CA SER A 129 -4.02 -2.35 11.42
C SER A 129 -2.85 -3.08 10.81
N ILE A 130 -1.67 -2.84 11.35
CA ILE A 130 -0.45 -3.58 11.05
C ILE A 130 0.20 -3.91 12.40
N THR A 131 0.44 -5.18 12.64
CA THR A 131 1.04 -5.65 13.88
C THR A 131 2.21 -6.58 13.57
N ASP A 132 3.07 -6.77 14.56
CA ASP A 132 4.15 -7.73 14.44
C ASP A 132 3.60 -9.15 14.58
N ARG A 133 4.16 -10.07 13.83
CA ARG A 133 3.86 -11.49 13.98
C ARG A 133 4.86 -12.11 14.95
N HIS A 134 4.31 -12.73 15.97
CA HIS A 134 5.12 -13.39 16.99
C HIS A 134 5.17 -14.89 16.80
#